data_5e8653f9db49bd13769bccacee5f96f4
#
_entry.id   5e8653f9db49bd13769bccacee5f96f4
#
_cell.length_a   1.000
_cell.length_b   1.000
_cell.length_c   1.000
_cell.angle_alpha   90.00
_cell.angle_beta   90.00
_cell.angle_gamma   90.00
#
_symmetry.space_group_name_H-M   'P 1'
#
loop_
_entity.id
_entity.type
_entity.pdbx_description
1 polymer ?
#
loop_
_entity_poly.entity_id
_entity_poly.type
_entity_poly.pdbx_seq_one_letter_code
_entity_poly.pdbx_strand_id
1 'polypeptide(L)'
;MIESIDDGKIINYDNIPLNENSFQEGISYGEFLNLQKGVISHDEVLIIASRMFQSHKLLCRITKLKYDYIFIDEYQDTHQSVLDILFDYVQIADTSHHQLTIGLFGDEMQKIYNNMDGLKPNWKTTEIIKKDNYRSCLRILNDFCNKIRTDGVKQRSAGVMKDYKGDNVKFFYSTERSSVQKVINEINKIEVPEPDVDCPRYRCLFLTHKLLAKHAGYENLYNLYDQPSWIIKQIKVKAKDIITNDKTLIEVIDELKARGTYDPEWNLKTVKIYFPVQFDRLGYFNKQAITNEEYRCPLLDYVIRLVEFADIYEEDNFFEIAKKYKWRIKEKQQLEKLRNIRQQLRDSIETNKTIGEIIDIGEKNQQWFEKGDKYKELSTGNPVLFNLLKNIKITEVVNVIKTMISSYSEFGTQHSSKGLAYRNIVGVVDNGNWYRGANYENVFKQNPKGGSSDIEGLQEYTRRMMYVVGSRAECNLYFFFYNEGDKSQGIIQDANSFFGEQNVINLDIEQ
;
A
#
# COMPACT_ATOMS: atom_id res chain seq x y z
N MET A 1 33.13 -5.14 -4.97
CA MET A 1 32.06 -6.07 -5.38
C MET A 1 30.79 -5.64 -4.66
N ILE A 2 29.81 -5.10 -5.36
CA ILE A 2 28.51 -4.73 -4.79
C ILE A 2 27.56 -5.83 -5.22
N GLU A 3 27.04 -6.57 -4.24
CA GLU A 3 26.03 -7.60 -4.47
C GLU A 3 24.73 -7.15 -3.81
N SER A 4 23.63 -7.12 -4.53
CA SER A 4 22.29 -7.01 -3.96
C SER A 4 21.49 -8.27 -4.26
N ILE A 5 20.54 -8.57 -3.41
CA ILE A 5 19.62 -9.68 -3.62
C ILE A 5 18.30 -9.06 -4.06
N ASP A 6 17.98 -9.19 -5.34
CA ASP A 6 16.66 -8.84 -5.89
C ASP A 6 15.95 -10.14 -6.27
N ASP A 7 14.80 -10.42 -5.66
CA ASP A 7 14.01 -11.65 -5.86
C ASP A 7 14.82 -12.98 -5.72
N GLY A 8 15.77 -13.03 -4.78
CA GLY A 8 16.62 -14.19 -4.55
C GLY A 8 17.75 -14.39 -5.55
N LYS A 9 18.04 -13.42 -6.41
CA LYS A 9 19.20 -13.41 -7.28
C LYS A 9 20.24 -12.43 -6.79
N ILE A 10 21.48 -12.89 -6.72
CA ILE A 10 22.64 -12.01 -6.44
C ILE A 10 22.90 -11.19 -7.69
N ILE A 11 22.70 -9.88 -7.60
CA ILE A 11 23.10 -8.95 -8.64
C ILE A 11 24.57 -8.58 -8.40
N ASN A 12 25.43 -9.03 -9.29
CA ASN A 12 26.84 -8.66 -9.27
C ASN A 12 27.03 -7.37 -10.07
N TYR A 13 27.21 -6.26 -9.37
CA TYR A 13 27.39 -4.93 -9.97
C TYR A 13 28.76 -4.75 -10.67
N ASP A 14 29.71 -5.65 -10.46
CA ASP A 14 31.03 -5.59 -11.13
C ASP A 14 30.94 -5.78 -12.65
N ASN A 15 29.86 -6.37 -13.14
CA ASN A 15 29.62 -6.63 -14.56
C ASN A 15 28.74 -5.58 -15.25
N ILE A 16 28.33 -4.52 -14.56
CA ILE A 16 27.58 -3.43 -15.17
C ILE A 16 28.60 -2.52 -15.88
N PRO A 17 28.52 -2.36 -17.21
CA PRO A 17 29.43 -1.50 -17.92
C PRO A 17 29.15 -0.03 -17.58
N LEU A 18 29.87 0.49 -16.59
CA LEU A 18 29.92 1.91 -16.30
C LEU A 18 30.88 2.54 -17.29
N ASN A 19 30.43 3.54 -18.03
CA ASN A 19 31.33 4.36 -18.83
C ASN A 19 31.73 5.60 -18.00
N GLU A 20 32.82 6.25 -18.41
CA GLU A 20 33.36 7.44 -17.71
C GLU A 20 32.36 8.60 -17.62
N ASN A 21 31.28 8.57 -18.42
CA ASN A 21 30.23 9.57 -18.44
C ASN A 21 29.03 9.23 -17.53
N SER A 22 28.99 8.03 -16.94
CA SER A 22 27.82 7.57 -16.15
C SER A 22 27.52 8.40 -14.90
N PHE A 23 28.46 9.23 -14.44
CA PHE A 23 28.33 10.05 -13.23
C PHE A 23 28.65 11.53 -13.47
N GLN A 24 28.72 12.01 -14.71
CA GLN A 24 29.04 13.41 -14.99
C GLN A 24 27.98 14.39 -14.46
N GLU A 25 26.71 13.97 -14.37
CA GLU A 25 25.63 14.76 -13.78
C GLU A 25 25.47 14.55 -12.27
N GLY A 26 26.37 13.77 -11.64
CA GLY A 26 26.30 13.41 -10.23
C GLY A 26 25.42 12.17 -9.96
N ILE A 27 25.24 11.86 -8.67
CA ILE A 27 24.40 10.75 -8.21
C ILE A 27 23.06 11.32 -7.75
N SER A 28 21.96 10.77 -8.25
CA SER A 28 20.60 11.10 -7.85
C SER A 28 19.90 9.90 -7.24
N TYR A 29 18.94 10.17 -6.35
CA TYR A 29 18.09 9.13 -5.76
C TYR A 29 16.86 8.91 -6.63
N GLY A 30 16.50 7.64 -6.86
CA GLY A 30 15.32 7.26 -7.61
C GLY A 30 14.72 5.94 -7.10
N GLU A 31 13.53 5.61 -7.56
CA GLU A 31 12.84 4.38 -7.16
C GLU A 31 13.54 3.13 -7.71
N PHE A 32 14.12 3.23 -8.91
CA PHE A 32 14.77 2.12 -9.58
C PHE A 32 16.23 2.45 -9.90
N LEU A 33 17.09 1.46 -9.68
CA LEU A 33 18.50 1.55 -10.02
C LEU A 33 18.70 1.81 -11.52
N ASN A 34 19.44 2.88 -11.84
CA ASN A 34 19.95 3.15 -13.18
C ASN A 34 21.37 3.75 -13.11
N LEU A 35 22.36 2.87 -12.94
CA LEU A 35 23.76 3.30 -12.79
C LEU A 35 24.29 4.05 -14.01
N GLN A 36 23.77 3.80 -15.22
CA GLN A 36 24.18 4.51 -16.44
C GLN A 36 23.80 6.00 -16.39
N LYS A 37 22.72 6.34 -15.65
CA LYS A 37 22.25 7.71 -15.43
C LYS A 37 22.66 8.28 -14.06
N GLY A 38 23.45 7.54 -13.29
CA GLY A 38 23.79 7.94 -11.93
C GLY A 38 22.63 7.85 -10.93
N VAL A 39 21.57 7.10 -11.23
CA VAL A 39 20.42 6.94 -10.34
C VAL A 39 20.62 5.71 -9.46
N ILE A 40 20.57 5.89 -8.14
CA ILE A 40 20.61 4.83 -7.14
C ILE A 40 19.28 4.72 -6.42
N SER A 41 18.85 3.50 -6.09
CA SER A 41 17.62 3.25 -5.35
C SER A 41 17.87 3.19 -3.84
N HIS A 42 16.81 2.95 -3.07
CA HIS A 42 16.88 2.82 -1.62
C HIS A 42 17.85 1.72 -1.18
N ASP A 43 17.84 0.58 -1.85
CA ASP A 43 18.66 -0.58 -1.49
C ASP A 43 20.15 -0.29 -1.69
N GLU A 44 20.52 0.38 -2.79
CA GLU A 44 21.90 0.77 -3.03
C GLU A 44 22.39 1.80 -2.01
N VAL A 45 21.54 2.73 -1.59
CA VAL A 45 21.90 3.68 -0.52
C VAL A 45 22.26 2.92 0.76
N LEU A 46 21.46 1.92 1.15
CA LEU A 46 21.73 1.10 2.35
C LEU A 46 23.01 0.28 2.21
N ILE A 47 23.25 -0.33 1.04
CA ILE A 47 24.46 -1.10 0.76
C ILE A 47 25.71 -0.19 0.82
N ILE A 48 25.65 0.97 0.18
CA ILE A 48 26.74 1.95 0.17
C ILE A 48 27.03 2.43 1.60
N ALA A 49 25.99 2.82 2.33
CA ALA A 49 26.11 3.26 3.72
C ALA A 49 26.74 2.16 4.60
N SER A 50 26.26 0.94 4.51
CA SER A 50 26.81 -0.20 5.27
C SER A 50 28.31 -0.38 5.00
N ARG A 51 28.74 -0.35 3.75
CA ARG A 51 30.17 -0.47 3.38
C ARG A 51 31.00 0.71 3.84
N MET A 52 30.46 1.93 3.76
CA MET A 52 31.15 3.12 4.24
C MET A 52 31.43 3.02 5.74
N PHE A 53 30.44 2.66 6.55
CA PHE A 53 30.61 2.49 7.99
C PHE A 53 31.53 1.31 8.34
N GLN A 54 31.46 0.21 7.60
CA GLN A 54 32.34 -0.93 7.77
C GLN A 54 33.81 -0.58 7.48
N SER A 55 34.07 0.21 6.43
CA SER A 55 35.44 0.49 5.94
C SER A 55 36.10 1.72 6.59
N HIS A 56 35.31 2.68 7.10
CA HIS A 56 35.78 3.97 7.56
C HIS A 56 35.56 4.20 9.04
N LYS A 57 36.48 3.73 9.88
CA LYS A 57 36.42 3.91 11.36
C LYS A 57 36.25 5.37 11.78
N LEU A 58 36.82 6.32 11.03
CA LEU A 58 36.66 7.75 11.32
C LEU A 58 35.20 8.20 11.17
N LEU A 59 34.46 7.70 10.17
CA LEU A 59 33.05 7.99 9.99
C LEU A 59 32.25 7.50 11.20
N CYS A 60 32.50 6.28 11.68
CA CYS A 60 31.85 5.73 12.88
C CYS A 60 32.12 6.61 14.12
N ARG A 61 33.38 7.05 14.31
CA ARG A 61 33.72 7.93 15.43
C ARG A 61 33.05 9.29 15.33
N ILE A 62 33.03 9.91 14.15
CA ILE A 62 32.36 11.21 13.93
C ILE A 62 30.86 11.06 14.23
N THR A 63 30.22 10.01 13.72
CA THR A 63 28.78 9.76 13.96
C THR A 63 28.53 9.56 15.44
N LYS A 64 29.32 8.76 16.14
CA LYS A 64 29.17 8.54 17.57
C LYS A 64 29.37 9.83 18.38
N LEU A 65 30.37 10.64 18.05
CA LEU A 65 30.65 11.91 18.74
C LEU A 65 29.59 12.99 18.48
N LYS A 66 28.87 12.87 17.36
CA LYS A 66 27.85 13.86 16.98
C LYS A 66 26.55 13.71 17.77
N TYR A 67 26.23 12.49 18.24
CA TYR A 67 24.95 12.19 18.88
C TYR A 67 25.16 11.51 20.23
N ASP A 68 24.51 12.04 21.27
CA ASP A 68 24.44 11.39 22.59
C ASP A 68 23.38 10.30 22.61
N TYR A 69 22.28 10.49 21.83
CA TYR A 69 21.14 9.61 21.72
C TYR A 69 20.75 9.42 20.27
N ILE A 70 20.43 8.17 19.89
CA ILE A 70 19.77 7.83 18.64
C ILE A 70 18.53 7.02 19.00
N PHE A 71 17.36 7.51 18.62
CA PHE A 71 16.08 6.83 18.85
C PHE A 71 15.50 6.38 17.51
N ILE A 72 15.12 5.11 17.43
CA ILE A 72 14.48 4.51 16.27
C ILE A 72 13.06 4.11 16.68
N ASP A 73 12.07 4.74 16.07
CA ASP A 73 10.68 4.35 16.20
C ASP A 73 10.33 3.28 15.17
N GLU A 74 9.36 2.41 15.49
CA GLU A 74 8.95 1.26 14.65
C GLU A 74 10.14 0.38 14.22
N TYR A 75 11.08 0.12 15.17
CA TYR A 75 12.33 -0.57 14.86
C TYR A 75 12.13 -1.92 14.18
N GLN A 76 11.01 -2.61 14.42
CA GLN A 76 10.69 -3.91 13.83
C GLN A 76 10.49 -3.86 12.30
N ASP A 77 10.36 -2.65 11.70
CA ASP A 77 10.31 -2.44 10.26
C ASP A 77 11.57 -1.75 9.71
N THR A 78 12.51 -1.45 10.58
CA THR A 78 13.79 -0.87 10.17
C THR A 78 14.64 -1.92 9.46
N HIS A 79 15.25 -1.56 8.34
CA HIS A 79 16.10 -2.47 7.59
C HIS A 79 17.30 -2.93 8.43
N GLN A 80 17.64 -4.24 8.38
CA GLN A 80 18.70 -4.85 9.19
C GLN A 80 20.04 -4.10 9.07
N SER A 81 20.40 -3.67 7.86
CA SER A 81 21.66 -2.93 7.63
C SER A 81 21.79 -1.65 8.46
N VAL A 82 20.67 -0.97 8.78
CA VAL A 82 20.70 0.23 9.62
C VAL A 82 21.05 -0.13 11.05
N LEU A 83 20.46 -1.19 11.58
CA LEU A 83 20.77 -1.70 12.92
C LEU A 83 22.20 -2.21 13.00
N ASP A 84 22.67 -2.92 11.98
CA ASP A 84 24.05 -3.39 11.88
C ASP A 84 25.04 -2.22 11.89
N ILE A 85 24.77 -1.15 11.15
CA ILE A 85 25.58 0.07 11.16
C ILE A 85 25.67 0.64 12.58
N LEU A 86 24.54 0.76 13.26
CA LEU A 86 24.48 1.39 14.58
C LEU A 86 25.15 0.55 15.67
N PHE A 87 24.87 -0.76 15.72
CA PHE A 87 25.34 -1.63 16.77
C PHE A 87 26.72 -2.23 16.50
N ASP A 88 27.00 -2.66 15.27
CA ASP A 88 28.25 -3.36 14.94
C ASP A 88 29.39 -2.38 14.60
N TYR A 89 29.10 -1.14 14.23
CA TYR A 89 30.14 -0.18 13.83
C TYR A 89 30.14 1.12 14.65
N VAL A 90 29.00 1.82 14.77
CA VAL A 90 28.94 3.13 15.40
C VAL A 90 29.04 3.03 16.91
N GLN A 91 28.24 2.20 17.56
CA GLN A 91 28.19 2.07 19.02
C GLN A 91 29.55 1.62 19.60
N ILE A 92 30.21 0.68 18.93
CA ILE A 92 31.50 0.13 19.37
C ILE A 92 32.72 0.99 19.00
N ALA A 93 32.54 2.06 18.24
CA ALA A 93 33.65 2.92 17.83
C ALA A 93 34.34 3.54 19.05
N ASP A 94 35.69 3.54 19.04
CA ASP A 94 36.49 4.12 20.13
C ASP A 94 36.42 5.65 20.10
N THR A 95 35.88 6.24 21.17
CA THR A 95 35.71 7.70 21.37
C THR A 95 36.11 8.16 22.76
N SER A 96 37.00 7.41 23.41
CA SER A 96 37.64 7.70 24.70
C SER A 96 36.67 7.85 25.89
N HIS A 97 35.71 8.76 25.87
CA HIS A 97 34.79 9.02 26.98
C HIS A 97 33.35 9.29 26.55
N HIS A 98 33.07 9.37 25.26
CA HIS A 98 31.73 9.63 24.78
C HIS A 98 30.91 8.32 24.65
N GLN A 99 29.73 8.32 25.25
CA GLN A 99 28.79 7.19 25.19
C GLN A 99 27.60 7.55 24.31
N LEU A 100 27.29 6.69 23.33
CA LEU A 100 26.10 6.78 22.53
C LEU A 100 25.04 5.82 23.09
N THR A 101 23.86 6.35 23.42
CA THR A 101 22.70 5.54 23.80
C THR A 101 21.79 5.34 22.60
N ILE A 102 21.47 4.09 22.27
CA ILE A 102 20.54 3.74 21.20
C ILE A 102 19.25 3.23 21.85
N GLY A 103 18.12 3.88 21.55
CA GLY A 103 16.79 3.48 21.97
C GLY A 103 15.98 2.97 20.79
N LEU A 104 15.43 1.74 20.93
CA LEU A 104 14.56 1.11 19.94
C LEU A 104 13.14 1.07 20.48
N PHE A 105 12.20 1.64 19.76
CA PHE A 105 10.78 1.68 20.12
C PHE A 105 9.99 0.92 19.07
N GLY A 106 9.14 -0.02 19.49
CA GLY A 106 8.33 -0.79 18.56
C GLY A 106 7.60 -1.95 19.20
N ASP A 107 6.91 -2.71 18.38
CA ASP A 107 6.16 -3.91 18.75
C ASP A 107 6.41 -5.01 17.73
N GLU A 108 7.10 -6.08 18.12
CA GLU A 108 7.41 -7.23 17.24
C GLU A 108 6.15 -7.86 16.62
N MET A 109 5.01 -7.80 17.31
CA MET A 109 3.74 -8.27 16.74
C MET A 109 3.22 -7.36 15.61
N GLN A 110 3.77 -6.16 15.43
CA GLN A 110 3.45 -5.26 14.32
C GLN A 110 4.47 -5.33 13.17
N LYS A 111 5.39 -6.27 13.19
CA LYS A 111 6.34 -6.55 12.11
C LYS A 111 5.61 -7.14 10.91
N ILE A 112 5.50 -6.37 9.83
CA ILE A 112 4.82 -6.75 8.57
C ILE A 112 5.76 -6.78 7.37
N TYR A 113 7.01 -6.37 7.54
CA TYR A 113 8.04 -6.45 6.52
C TYR A 113 9.14 -7.45 6.92
N ASN A 114 9.67 -8.18 5.95
CA ASN A 114 10.71 -9.18 6.18
C ASN A 114 12.13 -8.60 6.05
N ASN A 115 12.32 -7.32 6.33
CA ASN A 115 13.59 -6.61 6.11
C ASN A 115 14.53 -6.66 7.32
N MET A 116 14.17 -7.39 8.36
CA MET A 116 14.90 -7.46 9.62
C MET A 116 14.95 -8.90 10.14
N ASP A 117 16.16 -9.36 10.50
CA ASP A 117 16.38 -10.69 11.10
C ASP A 117 16.13 -10.70 12.62
N GLY A 118 15.92 -9.51 13.20
CA GLY A 118 15.78 -9.31 14.64
C GLY A 118 17.03 -8.74 15.30
N LEU A 119 16.96 -8.58 16.63
CA LEU A 119 18.10 -8.13 17.42
C LEU A 119 19.11 -9.27 17.55
N LYS A 120 20.38 -9.01 17.19
CA LYS A 120 21.41 -10.02 17.29
C LYS A 120 21.75 -10.32 18.76
N PRO A 121 21.96 -11.60 19.15
CA PRO A 121 22.25 -11.96 20.54
C PRO A 121 23.50 -11.33 21.15
N ASN A 122 24.46 -10.91 20.33
CA ASN A 122 25.68 -10.24 20.77
C ASN A 122 25.49 -8.75 21.08
N TRP A 123 24.38 -8.17 20.70
CA TRP A 123 24.05 -6.79 21.03
C TRP A 123 23.51 -6.72 22.47
N LYS A 124 24.20 -5.94 23.31
CA LYS A 124 23.79 -5.77 24.70
C LYS A 124 22.67 -4.73 24.76
N THR A 125 21.45 -5.23 24.87
CA THR A 125 20.24 -4.40 25.02
C THR A 125 19.56 -4.66 26.34
N THR A 126 18.85 -3.66 26.86
CA THR A 126 17.97 -3.79 28.02
C THR A 126 16.54 -3.63 27.52
N GLU A 127 15.73 -4.66 27.69
CA GLU A 127 14.34 -4.62 27.27
C GLU A 127 13.46 -3.98 28.35
N ILE A 128 12.59 -3.05 27.94
CA ILE A 128 11.58 -2.40 28.76
C ILE A 128 10.21 -2.67 28.16
N ILE A 129 9.47 -3.62 28.75
CA ILE A 129 8.14 -4.00 28.25
C ILE A 129 7.09 -3.03 28.75
N LYS A 130 6.44 -2.32 27.80
CA LYS A 130 5.30 -1.44 28.06
C LYS A 130 4.00 -2.19 27.84
N LYS A 131 3.16 -2.28 28.89
CA LYS A 131 1.88 -3.02 28.86
C LYS A 131 0.66 -2.12 28.78
N ASP A 132 0.82 -0.82 29.03
CA ASP A 132 -0.29 0.14 29.01
C ASP A 132 -0.65 0.50 27.57
N ASN A 133 -1.91 0.24 27.21
CA ASN A 133 -2.48 0.53 25.92
C ASN A 133 -3.49 1.67 26.07
N TYR A 134 -3.18 2.84 25.48
CA TYR A 134 -3.99 4.05 25.57
C TYR A 134 -4.99 4.18 24.43
N ARG A 135 -5.01 3.21 23.49
CA ARG A 135 -5.85 3.25 22.29
C ARG A 135 -7.10 2.41 22.44
N SER A 136 -6.94 1.15 22.77
CA SER A 136 -8.02 0.16 22.67
C SER A 136 -8.73 -0.05 23.99
N CYS A 137 -10.05 -0.23 23.93
CA CYS A 137 -10.87 -0.59 25.08
C CYS A 137 -10.52 -1.97 25.62
N LEU A 138 -10.96 -2.23 26.85
CA LEU A 138 -10.66 -3.47 27.56
C LEU A 138 -11.10 -4.72 26.79
N ARG A 139 -12.28 -4.66 26.13
CA ARG A 139 -12.83 -5.81 25.38
C ARG A 139 -11.96 -6.18 24.19
N ILE A 140 -11.51 -5.21 23.40
CA ILE A 140 -10.61 -5.47 22.27
C ILE A 140 -9.29 -6.11 22.75
N LEU A 141 -8.75 -5.61 23.85
CA LEU A 141 -7.52 -6.18 24.39
C LEU A 141 -7.70 -7.62 24.87
N ASN A 142 -8.78 -7.89 25.61
CA ASN A 142 -9.00 -9.23 26.20
C ASN A 142 -9.48 -10.26 25.17
N ASP A 143 -10.41 -9.87 24.29
CA ASP A 143 -11.07 -10.80 23.38
C ASP A 143 -10.29 -10.98 22.07
N PHE A 144 -9.36 -10.09 21.75
CA PHE A 144 -8.57 -10.17 20.54
C PHE A 144 -7.08 -9.96 20.75
N CYS A 145 -6.60 -8.75 21.07
CA CYS A 145 -5.18 -8.42 21.03
C CYS A 145 -4.31 -9.33 21.90
N ASN A 146 -4.73 -9.58 23.15
CA ASN A 146 -3.99 -10.44 24.07
C ASN A 146 -4.10 -11.95 23.74
N LYS A 147 -5.12 -12.35 22.96
CA LYS A 147 -5.25 -13.74 22.52
C LYS A 147 -4.42 -14.05 21.29
N ILE A 148 -4.33 -13.08 20.35
CA ILE A 148 -3.61 -13.29 19.08
C ILE A 148 -2.09 -13.15 19.23
N ARG A 149 -1.59 -12.46 20.26
CA ARG A 149 -0.17 -12.30 20.53
C ARG A 149 0.49 -13.62 20.91
N THR A 150 1.68 -13.86 20.33
CA THR A 150 2.50 -15.06 20.57
C THR A 150 3.72 -14.79 21.46
N ASP A 151 4.05 -13.51 21.71
CA ASP A 151 5.21 -13.07 22.49
C ASP A 151 4.99 -13.09 24.02
N GLY A 152 3.81 -13.51 24.49
CA GLY A 152 3.48 -13.58 25.90
C GLY A 152 3.17 -12.23 26.58
N VAL A 153 3.29 -11.12 25.88
CA VAL A 153 2.96 -9.79 26.42
C VAL A 153 1.44 -9.66 26.56
N LYS A 154 0.97 -9.28 27.73
CA LYS A 154 -0.44 -8.98 28.00
C LYS A 154 -0.60 -7.49 28.21
N GLN A 155 -1.33 -6.86 27.29
CA GLN A 155 -1.65 -5.44 27.35
C GLN A 155 -2.84 -5.18 28.29
N ARG A 156 -2.88 -3.98 28.88
CA ARG A 156 -3.98 -3.50 29.70
C ARG A 156 -4.42 -2.11 29.24
N SER A 157 -5.71 -1.87 29.23
CA SER A 157 -6.26 -0.56 28.88
C SER A 157 -5.85 0.51 29.87
N ALA A 158 -5.49 1.68 29.37
CA ALA A 158 -5.02 2.81 30.18
C ALA A 158 -5.59 4.14 29.65
N GLY A 159 -5.38 5.22 30.40
CA GLY A 159 -5.86 6.55 30.03
C GLY A 159 -7.39 6.62 29.95
N VAL A 160 -7.91 7.36 29.00
CA VAL A 160 -9.36 7.57 28.79
C VAL A 160 -10.10 6.29 28.43
N MET A 161 -9.42 5.30 27.84
CA MET A 161 -10.01 4.03 27.45
C MET A 161 -10.11 3.01 28.58
N LYS A 162 -9.51 3.30 29.76
CA LYS A 162 -9.47 2.38 30.91
C LYS A 162 -10.87 1.98 31.40
N ASP A 163 -11.77 2.94 31.43
CA ASP A 163 -13.14 2.75 31.95
C ASP A 163 -14.13 2.43 30.84
N TYR A 164 -13.71 2.51 29.56
CA TYR A 164 -14.57 2.15 28.43
C TYR A 164 -14.46 0.64 28.17
N LYS A 165 -15.57 -0.06 28.42
CA LYS A 165 -15.60 -1.52 28.27
C LYS A 165 -15.55 -1.99 26.82
N GLY A 166 -16.08 -1.17 25.91
CA GLY A 166 -16.27 -1.53 24.50
C GLY A 166 -17.50 -2.41 24.29
N ASP A 167 -18.02 -2.40 23.05
CA ASP A 167 -19.29 -3.07 22.78
C ASP A 167 -19.10 -4.40 22.06
N ASN A 168 -18.28 -4.44 21.01
CA ASN A 168 -18.25 -5.59 20.12
C ASN A 168 -16.85 -6.01 19.67
N VAL A 169 -16.56 -7.31 19.78
CA VAL A 169 -15.52 -8.01 19.04
C VAL A 169 -16.20 -9.21 18.39
N LYS A 170 -16.46 -9.12 17.07
CA LYS A 170 -17.25 -10.12 16.34
C LYS A 170 -16.56 -10.58 15.07
N PHE A 171 -16.86 -11.81 14.68
CA PHE A 171 -16.41 -12.43 13.44
C PHE A 171 -17.62 -12.81 12.59
N PHE A 172 -17.72 -12.21 11.41
CA PHE A 172 -18.77 -12.48 10.45
C PHE A 172 -18.21 -13.29 9.29
N TYR A 173 -19.01 -14.19 8.73
CA TYR A 173 -18.66 -14.90 7.53
C TYR A 173 -19.82 -15.04 6.57
N SER A 174 -19.54 -15.15 5.27
CA SER A 174 -20.52 -15.33 4.20
C SER A 174 -19.88 -15.97 2.97
N THR A 175 -20.67 -16.68 2.20
CA THR A 175 -20.30 -17.15 0.85
C THR A 175 -20.33 -16.04 -0.19
N GLU A 176 -20.86 -14.86 0.14
CA GLU A 176 -20.92 -13.69 -0.72
C GLU A 176 -20.01 -12.56 -0.25
N ARG A 177 -19.11 -12.08 -1.14
CA ARG A 177 -18.24 -10.94 -0.87
C ARG A 177 -18.99 -9.64 -0.56
N SER A 178 -20.13 -9.43 -1.22
CA SER A 178 -20.99 -8.26 -1.02
C SER A 178 -21.55 -8.15 0.40
N SER A 179 -21.60 -9.25 1.15
CA SER A 179 -22.09 -9.28 2.53
C SER A 179 -21.27 -8.45 3.52
N VAL A 180 -20.09 -7.97 3.14
CA VAL A 180 -19.36 -6.95 3.93
C VAL A 180 -20.23 -5.71 4.18
N GLN A 181 -21.12 -5.36 3.24
CA GLN A 181 -22.03 -4.25 3.41
C GLN A 181 -23.04 -4.48 4.55
N LYS A 182 -23.46 -5.74 4.79
CA LYS A 182 -24.30 -6.09 5.95
C LYS A 182 -23.58 -5.78 7.27
N VAL A 183 -22.27 -6.07 7.35
CA VAL A 183 -21.45 -5.72 8.53
C VAL A 183 -21.35 -4.20 8.72
N ILE A 184 -21.14 -3.45 7.64
CA ILE A 184 -21.12 -1.98 7.68
C ILE A 184 -22.48 -1.43 8.16
N ASN A 185 -23.57 -1.99 7.67
CA ASN A 185 -24.90 -1.59 8.08
C ASN A 185 -25.16 -1.87 9.57
N GLU A 186 -24.64 -2.98 10.11
CA GLU A 186 -24.72 -3.24 11.56
C GLU A 186 -23.94 -2.20 12.37
N ILE A 187 -22.75 -1.81 11.92
CA ILE A 187 -21.94 -0.77 12.60
C ILE A 187 -22.70 0.57 12.59
N ASN A 188 -23.37 0.89 11.50
CA ASN A 188 -24.12 2.15 11.39
C ASN A 188 -25.33 2.25 12.32
N LYS A 189 -25.81 1.12 12.85
CA LYS A 189 -26.89 1.07 13.85
C LYS A 189 -26.39 1.29 15.29
N ILE A 190 -25.08 1.17 15.54
CA ILE A 190 -24.51 1.27 16.89
C ILE A 190 -24.30 2.75 17.22
N GLU A 191 -24.79 3.19 18.36
CA GLU A 191 -24.43 4.49 18.91
C GLU A 191 -22.99 4.46 19.38
N VAL A 192 -22.12 5.12 18.65
CA VAL A 192 -20.71 5.34 19.03
C VAL A 192 -20.56 6.81 19.34
N PRO A 193 -19.74 7.18 20.32
CA PRO A 193 -19.38 8.59 20.52
C PRO A 193 -18.97 9.19 19.19
N GLU A 194 -19.52 10.34 18.83
CA GLU A 194 -19.21 11.03 17.57
C GLU A 194 -17.69 11.08 17.41
N PRO A 195 -17.17 10.65 16.25
CA PRO A 195 -15.75 10.83 15.97
C PRO A 195 -15.43 12.32 15.96
N ASP A 196 -14.21 12.68 16.33
CA ASP A 196 -13.68 14.00 16.03
C ASP A 196 -13.97 14.32 14.56
N VAL A 197 -14.29 15.57 14.25
CA VAL A 197 -14.85 16.07 12.99
C VAL A 197 -14.17 15.51 11.72
N ASP A 198 -12.99 14.96 11.87
CA ASP A 198 -12.07 14.56 10.82
C ASP A 198 -11.79 13.04 10.75
N CYS A 199 -12.58 12.19 11.37
CA CYS A 199 -12.34 10.73 11.37
C CYS A 199 -13.57 9.97 10.83
N PRO A 200 -13.43 8.99 9.93
CA PRO A 200 -14.55 8.18 9.47
C PRO A 200 -15.13 7.36 10.63
N ARG A 201 -16.44 7.16 10.61
CA ARG A 201 -17.16 6.38 11.64
C ARG A 201 -16.64 4.95 11.76
N TYR A 202 -16.17 4.39 10.66
CA TYR A 202 -15.54 3.07 10.58
C TYR A 202 -14.41 3.07 9.54
N ARG A 203 -13.52 2.10 9.63
CA ARG A 203 -12.50 1.84 8.60
C ARG A 203 -12.55 0.36 8.22
N CYS A 204 -12.81 0.10 6.93
CA CYS A 204 -12.68 -1.24 6.34
C CYS A 204 -11.26 -1.44 5.82
N LEU A 205 -10.58 -2.46 6.32
CA LEU A 205 -9.18 -2.75 5.99
C LEU A 205 -9.07 -4.04 5.16
N PHE A 206 -8.58 -3.91 3.95
CA PHE A 206 -8.39 -4.99 2.98
C PHE A 206 -6.93 -5.43 2.91
N LEU A 207 -6.69 -6.70 2.63
CA LEU A 207 -5.32 -7.23 2.49
C LEU A 207 -4.58 -6.63 1.29
N THR A 208 -5.27 -6.44 0.17
CA THR A 208 -4.66 -5.96 -1.07
C THR A 208 -5.42 -4.79 -1.68
N HIS A 209 -4.70 -3.95 -2.45
CA HIS A 209 -5.32 -2.87 -3.23
C HIS A 209 -6.33 -3.38 -4.26
N LYS A 210 -6.16 -4.59 -4.77
CA LYS A 210 -7.09 -5.19 -5.73
C LYS A 210 -8.43 -5.49 -5.10
N LEU A 211 -8.44 -6.05 -3.88
CA LEU A 211 -9.67 -6.24 -3.09
C LEU A 211 -10.34 -4.92 -2.77
N LEU A 212 -9.54 -3.97 -2.30
CA LEU A 212 -10.00 -2.62 -2.02
C LEU A 212 -10.67 -2.00 -3.26
N ALA A 213 -10.02 -2.07 -4.43
CA ALA A 213 -10.56 -1.53 -5.68
C ALA A 213 -11.91 -2.14 -6.06
N LYS A 214 -12.05 -3.45 -5.88
CA LYS A 214 -13.30 -4.17 -6.14
C LYS A 214 -14.43 -3.71 -5.22
N HIS A 215 -14.19 -3.64 -3.92
CA HIS A 215 -15.19 -3.24 -2.94
C HIS A 215 -15.50 -1.74 -2.98
N ALA A 216 -14.49 -0.91 -3.23
CA ALA A 216 -14.66 0.53 -3.36
C ALA A 216 -15.18 0.98 -4.73
N GLY A 217 -15.37 0.05 -5.68
CA GLY A 217 -16.02 0.31 -6.97
C GLY A 217 -15.15 1.05 -7.99
N TYR A 218 -13.83 0.74 -8.04
CA TYR A 218 -12.91 1.21 -9.06
C TYR A 218 -12.05 0.08 -9.67
N GLU A 219 -12.63 -1.11 -9.76
CA GLU A 219 -11.94 -2.33 -10.21
C GLU A 219 -11.42 -2.23 -11.65
N ASN A 220 -12.20 -1.64 -12.58
CA ASN A 220 -11.78 -1.53 -13.98
C ASN A 220 -10.62 -0.58 -14.13
N LEU A 221 -10.66 0.56 -13.45
CA LEU A 221 -9.56 1.53 -13.42
C LEU A 221 -8.30 0.90 -12.80
N TYR A 222 -8.45 0.20 -11.67
CA TYR A 222 -7.34 -0.51 -11.04
C TYR A 222 -6.74 -1.56 -11.97
N ASN A 223 -7.56 -2.42 -12.56
CA ASN A 223 -7.12 -3.47 -13.47
C ASN A 223 -6.47 -2.92 -14.75
N LEU A 224 -6.76 -1.69 -15.14
CA LEU A 224 -6.10 -1.06 -16.28
C LEU A 224 -4.60 -0.85 -16.02
N TYR A 225 -4.23 -0.54 -14.77
CA TYR A 225 -2.86 -0.25 -14.36
C TYR A 225 -2.16 -1.45 -13.66
N ASP A 226 -2.92 -2.40 -13.10
CA ASP A 226 -2.36 -3.58 -12.42
C ASP A 226 -1.92 -4.63 -13.44
N GLN A 227 -0.64 -4.61 -13.77
CA GLN A 227 -0.01 -5.59 -14.66
C GLN A 227 0.95 -6.49 -13.88
N PRO A 228 0.99 -7.81 -14.16
CA PRO A 228 1.92 -8.71 -13.50
C PRO A 228 3.35 -8.42 -13.98
N SER A 229 4.02 -7.51 -13.34
CA SER A 229 5.34 -6.99 -13.70
C SER A 229 6.41 -8.07 -13.88
N TRP A 230 6.34 -9.18 -13.12
CA TRP A 230 7.29 -10.27 -13.22
C TRP A 230 7.22 -11.03 -14.55
N ILE A 231 6.01 -11.30 -15.07
CA ILE A 231 5.83 -11.94 -16.37
C ILE A 231 6.37 -11.05 -17.50
N ILE A 232 6.03 -9.75 -17.43
CA ILE A 232 6.51 -8.77 -18.41
C ILE A 232 8.03 -8.66 -18.35
N LYS A 233 8.65 -8.62 -17.17
CA LYS A 233 10.11 -8.65 -17.02
C LYS A 233 10.72 -9.89 -17.67
N GLN A 234 10.17 -11.08 -17.43
CA GLN A 234 10.67 -12.32 -18.05
C GLN A 234 10.53 -12.32 -19.58
N ILE A 235 9.38 -11.86 -20.10
CA ILE A 235 9.17 -11.72 -21.55
C ILE A 235 10.22 -10.77 -22.13
N LYS A 236 10.47 -9.62 -21.51
CA LYS A 236 11.49 -8.65 -21.94
C LYS A 236 12.89 -9.25 -21.98
N VAL A 237 13.25 -10.08 -21.01
CA VAL A 237 14.56 -10.75 -20.99
C VAL A 237 14.68 -11.76 -22.14
N LYS A 238 13.63 -12.60 -22.35
CA LYS A 238 13.65 -13.62 -23.41
C LYS A 238 13.48 -13.04 -24.83
N ALA A 239 12.89 -11.88 -24.95
CA ALA A 239 12.56 -11.24 -26.23
C ALA A 239 13.42 -10.01 -26.53
N LYS A 240 14.55 -9.83 -25.86
CA LYS A 240 15.39 -8.63 -25.96
C LYS A 240 15.76 -8.22 -27.39
N ASP A 241 15.94 -9.20 -28.26
CA ASP A 241 16.25 -9.04 -29.70
C ASP A 241 15.02 -8.85 -30.61
N ILE A 242 13.81 -9.14 -30.07
CA ILE A 242 12.54 -9.07 -30.79
C ILE A 242 11.83 -7.74 -30.55
N ILE A 243 12.02 -7.17 -29.36
CA ILE A 243 11.28 -6.00 -28.90
C ILE A 243 11.68 -4.75 -29.69
N THR A 244 10.71 -4.20 -30.43
CA THR A 244 10.82 -2.88 -31.06
C THR A 244 9.80 -1.91 -30.46
N ASN A 245 9.96 -0.61 -30.73
CA ASN A 245 9.07 0.44 -30.16
C ASN A 245 7.60 0.27 -30.56
N ASP A 246 7.33 -0.37 -31.69
CA ASP A 246 6.02 -0.45 -32.32
C ASP A 246 5.30 -1.79 -32.08
N LYS A 247 6.00 -2.80 -31.55
CA LYS A 247 5.41 -4.12 -31.31
C LYS A 247 4.54 -4.12 -30.06
N THR A 248 3.38 -4.76 -30.17
CA THR A 248 2.54 -5.10 -29.05
C THR A 248 3.07 -6.34 -28.32
N LEU A 249 2.67 -6.54 -27.10
CA LEU A 249 3.07 -7.71 -26.31
C LEU A 249 2.59 -9.02 -26.96
N ILE A 250 1.41 -9.01 -27.63
CA ILE A 250 0.91 -10.20 -28.35
C ILE A 250 1.83 -10.57 -29.50
N GLU A 251 2.28 -9.62 -30.30
CA GLU A 251 3.19 -9.88 -31.44
C GLU A 251 4.54 -10.44 -30.95
N VAL A 252 5.05 -9.94 -29.82
CA VAL A 252 6.27 -10.49 -29.20
C VAL A 252 6.04 -11.92 -28.70
N ILE A 253 4.90 -12.19 -28.05
CA ILE A 253 4.55 -13.54 -27.59
C ILE A 253 4.41 -14.53 -28.77
N ASP A 254 3.78 -14.11 -29.83
CA ASP A 254 3.61 -14.98 -31.01
C ASP A 254 4.96 -15.29 -31.68
N GLU A 255 5.87 -14.34 -31.71
CA GLU A 255 7.23 -14.58 -32.21
C GLU A 255 8.05 -15.49 -31.27
N LEU A 256 7.91 -15.36 -29.93
CA LEU A 256 8.51 -16.28 -28.96
C LEU A 256 7.98 -17.71 -29.12
N LYS A 257 6.68 -17.86 -29.40
CA LYS A 257 6.06 -19.16 -29.71
C LYS A 257 6.64 -19.75 -31.00
N ALA A 258 6.74 -18.95 -32.06
CA ALA A 258 7.31 -19.35 -33.32
C ALA A 258 8.78 -19.80 -33.19
N ARG A 259 9.53 -19.20 -32.30
CA ARG A 259 10.94 -19.57 -31.98
C ARG A 259 11.07 -20.74 -31.01
N GLY A 260 9.97 -21.23 -30.42
CA GLY A 260 9.97 -22.28 -29.39
C GLY A 260 10.57 -21.86 -28.06
N THR A 261 10.70 -20.56 -27.82
CA THR A 261 11.26 -20.00 -26.57
C THR A 261 10.19 -19.47 -25.60
N TYR A 262 8.91 -19.59 -25.98
CA TYR A 262 7.77 -19.27 -25.15
C TYR A 262 7.68 -20.22 -23.95
N ASP A 263 7.35 -19.64 -22.77
CA ASP A 263 7.18 -20.41 -21.54
C ASP A 263 5.68 -20.69 -21.32
N PRO A 264 5.25 -21.96 -21.40
CA PRO A 264 3.84 -22.31 -21.23
C PRO A 264 3.30 -22.08 -19.82
N GLU A 265 4.18 -21.93 -18.82
CA GLU A 265 3.77 -21.63 -17.43
C GLU A 265 3.36 -20.15 -17.24
N TRP A 266 3.62 -19.29 -18.20
CA TRP A 266 3.17 -17.90 -18.12
C TRP A 266 1.64 -17.81 -18.19
N ASN A 267 1.04 -17.39 -17.08
CA ASN A 267 -0.39 -17.12 -17.04
C ASN A 267 -0.71 -15.78 -17.71
N LEU A 268 -0.90 -15.80 -19.03
CA LEU A 268 -1.19 -14.61 -19.82
C LEU A 268 -2.63 -14.08 -19.65
N LYS A 269 -3.53 -14.79 -18.94
CA LYS A 269 -4.92 -14.34 -18.74
C LYS A 269 -5.00 -13.00 -17.98
N THR A 270 -3.99 -12.72 -17.16
CA THR A 270 -3.90 -11.49 -16.37
C THR A 270 -3.06 -10.39 -17.02
N VAL A 271 -2.37 -10.72 -18.14
CA VAL A 271 -1.51 -9.78 -18.86
C VAL A 271 -2.28 -9.11 -19.99
N LYS A 272 -2.20 -7.81 -20.08
CA LYS A 272 -2.82 -7.01 -21.15
C LYS A 272 -1.95 -7.06 -22.40
N ILE A 273 -2.05 -8.16 -23.12
CA ILE A 273 -1.17 -8.50 -24.27
C ILE A 273 -1.28 -7.56 -25.47
N TYR A 274 -2.32 -6.74 -25.52
CA TYR A 274 -2.52 -5.74 -26.58
C TYR A 274 -1.80 -4.41 -26.32
N PHE A 275 -1.13 -4.25 -25.17
CA PHE A 275 -0.32 -3.07 -24.91
C PHE A 275 1.03 -3.14 -25.63
N PRO A 276 1.59 -1.99 -26.06
CA PRO A 276 2.95 -1.92 -26.55
C PRO A 276 3.95 -2.42 -25.50
N VAL A 277 4.90 -3.27 -25.89
CA VAL A 277 5.88 -3.87 -24.97
C VAL A 277 6.70 -2.82 -24.23
N GLN A 278 6.95 -1.67 -24.86
CA GLN A 278 7.74 -0.59 -24.31
C GLN A 278 6.95 0.42 -23.50
N PHE A 279 5.65 0.20 -23.31
CA PHE A 279 4.81 1.08 -22.51
C PHE A 279 5.35 1.31 -21.08
N ASP A 280 6.01 0.31 -20.52
CA ASP A 280 6.66 0.32 -19.23
C ASP A 280 7.84 1.31 -19.10
N ARG A 281 8.30 1.94 -20.19
CA ARG A 281 9.35 2.96 -20.13
C ARG A 281 9.04 4.13 -19.20
N LEU A 282 7.75 4.39 -18.99
CA LEU A 282 7.27 5.53 -18.22
C LEU A 282 6.86 5.16 -16.79
N GLY A 283 7.00 3.87 -16.39
CA GLY A 283 6.71 3.42 -15.02
C GLY A 283 5.22 3.44 -14.63
N TYR A 284 4.30 3.64 -15.57
CA TYR A 284 2.86 3.81 -15.27
C TYR A 284 2.06 2.50 -15.29
N PHE A 285 2.71 1.35 -15.47
CA PHE A 285 2.06 0.04 -15.38
C PHE A 285 2.21 -0.58 -14.00
N ASN A 286 1.89 0.15 -12.98
CA ASN A 286 1.82 -0.40 -11.64
C ASN A 286 0.70 0.30 -10.86
N LYS A 287 0.27 -0.32 -9.77
CA LYS A 287 -0.74 0.23 -8.86
C LYS A 287 -0.38 1.63 -8.31
N GLN A 288 0.90 1.98 -8.24
CA GLN A 288 1.36 3.29 -7.76
C GLN A 288 0.91 4.42 -8.68
N ALA A 289 0.73 4.14 -9.99
CA ALA A 289 0.18 5.11 -10.94
C ALA A 289 -1.23 5.61 -10.58
N ILE A 290 -1.94 4.90 -9.70
CA ILE A 290 -3.25 5.30 -9.17
C ILE A 290 -3.13 5.75 -7.72
N THR A 291 -2.37 5.01 -6.90
CA THR A 291 -2.39 5.12 -5.44
C THR A 291 -1.40 6.12 -4.87
N ASN A 292 -0.37 6.50 -5.63
CA ASN A 292 0.67 7.43 -5.18
C ASN A 292 0.63 8.72 -6.00
N GLU A 293 0.49 9.86 -5.35
CA GLU A 293 0.40 11.17 -6.00
C GLU A 293 1.66 11.51 -6.81
N GLU A 294 2.83 11.18 -6.32
CA GLU A 294 4.12 11.44 -6.97
C GLU A 294 4.30 10.67 -8.28
N TYR A 295 3.77 9.42 -8.33
CA TYR A 295 3.90 8.52 -9.47
C TYR A 295 2.61 8.39 -10.28
N ARG A 296 1.62 9.25 -10.01
CA ARG A 296 0.32 9.17 -10.68
C ARG A 296 0.45 9.36 -12.19
N CYS A 297 -0.28 8.50 -12.93
CA CYS A 297 -0.34 8.62 -14.37
C CYS A 297 -0.86 10.00 -14.79
N PRO A 298 -0.15 10.76 -15.64
CA PRO A 298 -0.56 12.11 -16.07
C PRO A 298 -1.95 12.18 -16.71
N LEU A 299 -2.40 11.10 -17.38
CA LEU A 299 -3.75 11.03 -17.93
C LEU A 299 -4.79 10.99 -16.82
N LEU A 300 -4.57 10.19 -15.78
CA LEU A 300 -5.44 10.09 -14.63
C LEU A 300 -5.40 11.37 -13.78
N ASP A 301 -4.23 11.95 -13.58
CA ASP A 301 -4.06 13.20 -12.85
C ASP A 301 -4.85 14.35 -13.49
N TYR A 302 -4.87 14.42 -14.81
CA TYR A 302 -5.70 15.39 -15.53
C TYR A 302 -7.19 15.22 -15.23
N VAL A 303 -7.68 14.00 -15.22
CA VAL A 303 -9.10 13.70 -14.91
C VAL A 303 -9.41 14.00 -13.45
N ILE A 304 -8.53 13.64 -12.52
CA ILE A 304 -8.69 13.95 -11.08
C ILE A 304 -8.83 15.45 -10.87
N ARG A 305 -8.02 16.28 -11.52
CA ARG A 305 -8.13 17.75 -11.46
C ARG A 305 -9.48 18.28 -11.93
N LEU A 306 -10.06 17.67 -12.97
CA LEU A 306 -11.40 18.03 -13.45
C LEU A 306 -12.49 17.64 -12.44
N VAL A 307 -12.37 16.47 -11.81
CA VAL A 307 -13.29 16.00 -10.79
C VAL A 307 -13.18 16.84 -9.52
N GLU A 308 -11.97 17.14 -9.06
CA GLU A 308 -11.74 18.04 -7.92
C GLU A 308 -12.38 19.42 -8.16
N PHE A 309 -12.23 19.96 -9.37
CA PHE A 309 -12.86 21.22 -9.72
C PHE A 309 -14.40 21.15 -9.70
N ALA A 310 -14.98 20.05 -10.14
CA ALA A 310 -16.44 19.83 -10.07
C ALA A 310 -16.95 19.76 -8.63
N ASP A 311 -16.17 19.23 -7.69
CA ASP A 311 -16.54 19.00 -6.28
C ASP A 311 -16.32 20.22 -5.38
N ILE A 312 -15.89 21.37 -5.92
CA ILE A 312 -15.72 22.59 -5.13
C ILE A 312 -17.07 23.01 -4.54
N TYR A 313 -17.17 22.96 -3.21
CA TYR A 313 -18.24 23.58 -2.48
C TYR A 313 -18.07 25.11 -2.50
N GLU A 314 -19.18 25.82 -2.62
CA GLU A 314 -19.31 27.25 -2.90
C GLU A 314 -18.30 28.16 -2.15
N GLU A 315 -17.79 29.13 -2.92
CA GLU A 315 -17.08 30.35 -2.59
C GLU A 315 -15.74 30.25 -1.85
N ASP A 316 -15.60 29.54 -0.75
CA ASP A 316 -14.38 29.55 0.07
C ASP A 316 -13.20 28.79 -0.59
N ASN A 317 -13.47 27.71 -1.31
CA ASN A 317 -12.43 26.89 -1.94
C ASN A 317 -12.06 27.34 -3.35
N PHE A 318 -12.87 28.20 -3.98
CA PHE A 318 -12.61 28.65 -5.36
C PHE A 318 -11.30 29.44 -5.48
N PHE A 319 -11.01 30.30 -4.50
CA PHE A 319 -9.77 31.07 -4.46
C PHE A 319 -8.52 30.20 -4.30
N GLU A 320 -8.60 29.15 -3.49
CA GLU A 320 -7.51 28.22 -3.30
C GLU A 320 -7.22 27.43 -4.58
N ILE A 321 -8.25 27.00 -5.28
CA ILE A 321 -8.10 26.30 -6.56
C ILE A 321 -7.58 27.24 -7.64
N ALA A 322 -8.12 28.45 -7.74
CA ALA A 322 -7.60 29.45 -8.66
C ALA A 322 -6.10 29.74 -8.40
N LYS A 323 -5.69 29.74 -7.13
CA LYS A 323 -4.29 29.87 -6.71
C LYS A 323 -3.47 28.60 -7.06
N LYS A 324 -4.00 27.42 -6.77
CA LYS A 324 -3.38 26.12 -7.10
C LYS A 324 -3.11 26.01 -8.60
N TYR A 325 -4.07 26.39 -9.44
CA TYR A 325 -3.93 26.34 -10.89
C TYR A 325 -3.41 27.64 -11.52
N LYS A 326 -2.99 28.62 -10.71
CA LYS A 326 -2.45 29.92 -11.16
C LYS A 326 -3.38 30.66 -12.11
N TRP A 327 -4.70 30.51 -11.96
CA TRP A 327 -5.68 31.20 -12.80
C TRP A 327 -5.71 32.67 -12.46
N ARG A 328 -5.69 33.51 -13.52
CA ARG A 328 -5.87 34.95 -13.41
C ARG A 328 -7.26 35.31 -13.89
N ILE A 329 -8.19 35.47 -12.99
CA ILE A 329 -9.57 35.88 -13.29
C ILE A 329 -9.62 37.39 -13.16
N LYS A 330 -9.91 38.07 -14.29
CA LYS A 330 -9.97 39.52 -14.38
C LYS A 330 -11.38 40.07 -14.57
N GLU A 331 -12.31 39.27 -15.10
CA GLU A 331 -13.62 39.66 -15.52
C GLU A 331 -14.71 38.77 -15.00
N LYS A 332 -15.89 39.32 -14.69
CA LYS A 332 -17.06 38.60 -14.23
C LYS A 332 -17.48 37.49 -15.19
N GLN A 333 -17.39 37.73 -16.48
CA GLN A 333 -17.73 36.76 -17.53
C GLN A 333 -16.87 35.48 -17.44
N GLN A 334 -15.59 35.61 -17.06
CA GLN A 334 -14.70 34.45 -16.86
C GLN A 334 -15.16 33.59 -15.68
N LEU A 335 -15.63 34.23 -14.61
CA LEU A 335 -16.17 33.51 -13.45
C LEU A 335 -17.47 32.76 -13.79
N GLU A 336 -18.38 33.44 -14.54
CA GLU A 336 -19.62 32.79 -15.02
C GLU A 336 -19.32 31.58 -15.91
N LYS A 337 -18.31 31.71 -16.79
CA LYS A 337 -17.86 30.59 -17.63
C LYS A 337 -17.35 29.45 -16.82
N LEU A 338 -16.52 29.69 -15.80
CA LEU A 338 -16.02 28.66 -14.90
C LEU A 338 -17.14 27.97 -14.10
N ARG A 339 -18.14 28.72 -13.62
CA ARG A 339 -19.35 28.17 -12.98
C ARG A 339 -20.13 27.23 -13.92
N ASN A 340 -20.27 27.61 -15.18
CA ASN A 340 -20.94 26.79 -16.19
C ASN A 340 -20.15 25.50 -16.48
N ILE A 341 -18.82 25.58 -16.58
CA ILE A 341 -17.96 24.40 -16.77
C ILE A 341 -18.08 23.48 -15.56
N ARG A 342 -18.03 24.03 -14.36
CA ARG A 342 -18.21 23.26 -13.13
C ARG A 342 -19.55 22.52 -13.12
N GLN A 343 -20.63 23.21 -13.46
CA GLN A 343 -21.97 22.58 -13.50
C GLN A 343 -22.00 21.44 -14.54
N GLN A 344 -21.44 21.64 -15.75
CA GLN A 344 -21.37 20.59 -16.76
C GLN A 344 -20.57 19.35 -16.28
N LEU A 345 -19.48 19.56 -15.53
CA LEU A 345 -18.70 18.48 -14.96
C LEU A 345 -19.51 17.74 -13.87
N ARG A 346 -20.19 18.47 -12.99
CA ARG A 346 -21.07 17.88 -11.95
C ARG A 346 -22.17 17.04 -12.57
N ASP A 347 -22.93 17.58 -13.50
CA ASP A 347 -23.99 16.87 -14.20
C ASP A 347 -23.47 15.58 -14.87
N SER A 348 -22.24 15.67 -15.43
CA SER A 348 -21.59 14.54 -16.07
C SER A 348 -21.15 13.47 -15.06
N ILE A 349 -20.72 13.84 -13.87
CA ILE A 349 -20.37 12.94 -12.77
C ILE A 349 -21.64 12.30 -12.21
N GLU A 350 -22.69 13.07 -11.93
CA GLU A 350 -23.98 12.60 -11.42
C GLU A 350 -24.68 11.62 -12.37
N THR A 351 -24.58 11.88 -13.68
CA THR A 351 -25.11 10.98 -14.73
C THR A 351 -24.15 9.82 -15.08
N ASN A 352 -23.05 9.67 -14.33
CA ASN A 352 -22.05 8.62 -14.50
C ASN A 352 -21.54 8.46 -15.94
N LYS A 353 -21.14 9.56 -16.54
CA LYS A 353 -20.52 9.56 -17.87
C LYS A 353 -19.15 8.87 -17.87
N THR A 354 -18.59 8.71 -19.05
CA THR A 354 -17.25 8.14 -19.19
C THR A 354 -16.16 9.17 -18.91
N ILE A 355 -14.97 8.70 -18.57
CA ILE A 355 -13.77 9.55 -18.44
C ILE A 355 -13.53 10.35 -19.72
N GLY A 356 -13.79 9.76 -20.90
CA GLY A 356 -13.66 10.44 -22.20
C GLY A 356 -14.53 11.68 -22.30
N GLU A 357 -15.79 11.59 -21.89
CA GLU A 357 -16.73 12.72 -21.90
C GLU A 357 -16.28 13.85 -20.95
N ILE A 358 -15.68 13.49 -19.79
CA ILE A 358 -15.08 14.47 -18.87
C ILE A 358 -13.84 15.13 -19.49
N ILE A 359 -12.97 14.34 -20.12
CA ILE A 359 -11.80 14.87 -20.84
C ILE A 359 -12.24 15.85 -21.93
N ASP A 360 -13.27 15.53 -22.70
CA ASP A 360 -13.78 16.38 -23.77
C ASP A 360 -14.25 17.76 -23.25
N ILE A 361 -14.83 17.82 -22.04
CA ILE A 361 -15.19 19.10 -21.40
C ILE A 361 -13.92 19.91 -21.06
N GLY A 362 -12.92 19.25 -20.48
CA GLY A 362 -11.64 19.90 -20.17
C GLY A 362 -10.91 20.38 -21.43
N GLU A 363 -10.92 19.56 -22.49
CA GLU A 363 -10.28 19.89 -23.77
C GLU A 363 -10.93 21.07 -24.50
N LYS A 364 -12.25 21.23 -24.44
CA LYS A 364 -12.96 22.40 -24.93
C LYS A 364 -12.62 23.68 -24.15
N ASN A 365 -12.06 23.53 -22.95
CA ASN A 365 -11.77 24.63 -22.04
C ASN A 365 -10.27 24.69 -21.64
N GLN A 366 -9.36 24.39 -22.58
CA GLN A 366 -7.90 24.31 -22.38
C GLN A 366 -7.27 25.52 -21.70
N GLN A 367 -7.85 26.72 -21.90
CA GLN A 367 -7.40 27.93 -21.24
C GLN A 367 -7.43 27.86 -19.70
N TRP A 368 -8.25 26.98 -19.15
CA TRP A 368 -8.40 26.75 -17.71
C TRP A 368 -7.76 25.42 -17.26
N PHE A 369 -7.81 24.42 -18.13
CA PHE A 369 -7.33 23.07 -17.84
C PHE A 369 -6.24 22.70 -18.84
N GLU A 370 -5.05 23.28 -18.63
CA GLU A 370 -3.92 23.01 -19.49
C GLU A 370 -3.42 21.57 -19.32
N LYS A 371 -3.13 20.93 -20.46
CA LYS A 371 -2.52 19.61 -20.51
C LYS A 371 -1.01 19.76 -20.42
N GLY A 372 -0.39 19.09 -19.46
CA GLY A 372 1.05 19.03 -19.38
C GLY A 372 1.67 18.24 -20.55
N ASP A 373 2.96 18.43 -20.79
CA ASP A 373 3.67 17.74 -21.89
C ASP A 373 3.63 16.21 -21.74
N LYS A 374 3.75 15.70 -20.53
CA LYS A 374 3.63 14.27 -20.23
C LYS A 374 2.23 13.70 -20.59
N TYR A 375 1.15 14.49 -20.39
CA TYR A 375 -0.19 14.08 -20.84
C TYR A 375 -0.23 13.95 -22.37
N LYS A 376 0.31 14.94 -23.08
CA LYS A 376 0.34 14.93 -24.56
C LYS A 376 1.15 13.77 -25.08
N GLU A 377 2.33 13.54 -24.51
CA GLU A 377 3.21 12.41 -24.85
C GLU A 377 2.49 11.07 -24.67
N LEU A 378 1.84 10.85 -23.52
CA LEU A 378 1.11 9.61 -23.24
C LEU A 378 -0.12 9.42 -24.11
N SER A 379 -0.91 10.47 -24.33
CA SER A 379 -2.15 10.36 -25.12
C SER A 379 -1.89 10.05 -26.61
N THR A 380 -0.79 10.57 -27.14
CA THR A 380 -0.37 10.32 -28.54
C THR A 380 0.50 9.07 -28.66
N GLY A 381 1.40 8.84 -27.70
CA GLY A 381 2.33 7.71 -27.71
C GLY A 381 1.70 6.37 -27.30
N ASN A 382 0.56 6.40 -26.63
CA ASN A 382 -0.19 5.20 -26.27
C ASN A 382 -1.70 5.34 -26.44
N PRO A 383 -2.19 5.38 -27.68
CA PRO A 383 -3.60 5.55 -27.99
C PRO A 383 -4.47 4.42 -27.42
N VAL A 384 -3.90 3.19 -27.27
CA VAL A 384 -4.63 2.03 -26.71
C VAL A 384 -5.00 2.27 -25.25
N LEU A 385 -4.03 2.63 -24.41
CA LEU A 385 -4.29 2.96 -23.00
C LEU A 385 -5.27 4.13 -22.90
N PHE A 386 -5.02 5.20 -23.67
CA PHE A 386 -5.85 6.40 -23.65
C PHE A 386 -7.31 6.08 -23.99
N ASN A 387 -7.56 5.29 -25.02
CA ASN A 387 -8.91 4.85 -25.41
C ASN A 387 -9.56 3.96 -24.35
N LEU A 388 -8.79 3.04 -23.73
CA LEU A 388 -9.32 2.19 -22.67
C LEU A 388 -9.70 3.01 -21.43
N LEU A 389 -8.85 3.98 -21.05
CA LEU A 389 -9.12 4.88 -19.95
C LEU A 389 -10.38 5.71 -20.23
N LYS A 390 -10.54 6.25 -21.44
CA LYS A 390 -11.71 7.05 -21.85
C LYS A 390 -13.03 6.28 -21.73
N ASN A 391 -13.02 4.96 -21.86
CA ASN A 391 -14.22 4.12 -21.76
C ASN A 391 -14.63 3.77 -20.32
N ILE A 392 -13.78 4.03 -19.33
CA ILE A 392 -14.10 3.79 -17.92
C ILE A 392 -15.11 4.83 -17.42
N LYS A 393 -16.00 4.42 -16.52
CA LYS A 393 -16.98 5.31 -15.90
C LYS A 393 -16.32 6.26 -14.90
N ILE A 394 -16.77 7.53 -14.90
CA ILE A 394 -16.18 8.56 -14.04
C ILE A 394 -16.35 8.27 -12.55
N THR A 395 -17.38 7.54 -12.14
CA THR A 395 -17.56 7.12 -10.75
C THR A 395 -16.38 6.33 -10.21
N GLU A 396 -15.64 5.60 -11.06
CA GLU A 396 -14.43 4.91 -10.60
C GLU A 396 -13.32 5.88 -10.19
N VAL A 397 -13.17 7.01 -10.88
CA VAL A 397 -12.21 8.06 -10.48
C VAL A 397 -12.67 8.75 -9.20
N VAL A 398 -13.97 9.04 -9.08
CA VAL A 398 -14.55 9.59 -7.85
C VAL A 398 -14.28 8.66 -6.65
N ASN A 399 -14.45 7.36 -6.87
CA ASN A 399 -14.18 6.36 -5.83
C ASN A 399 -12.68 6.27 -5.46
N VAL A 400 -11.78 6.40 -6.43
CA VAL A 400 -10.33 6.52 -6.15
C VAL A 400 -10.04 7.77 -5.30
N ILE A 401 -10.60 8.92 -5.64
CA ILE A 401 -10.42 10.15 -4.87
C ILE A 401 -10.90 9.94 -3.43
N LYS A 402 -12.11 9.41 -3.24
CA LYS A 402 -12.67 9.15 -1.91
C LYS A 402 -11.88 8.12 -1.10
N THR A 403 -11.29 7.13 -1.77
CA THR A 403 -10.66 5.98 -1.11
C THR A 403 -9.16 6.16 -0.86
N MET A 404 -8.46 6.76 -1.82
CA MET A 404 -6.99 6.80 -1.83
C MET A 404 -6.42 8.20 -1.59
N ILE A 405 -7.17 9.24 -1.96
CA ILE A 405 -6.69 10.64 -1.90
C ILE A 405 -7.26 11.34 -0.66
N SER A 406 -8.50 11.05 -0.30
CA SER A 406 -9.12 11.64 0.88
C SER A 406 -8.51 11.07 2.16
N SER A 407 -8.14 11.95 3.08
CA SER A 407 -7.70 11.60 4.45
C SER A 407 -8.82 10.93 5.27
N TYR A 408 -10.08 11.11 4.87
CA TYR A 408 -11.29 10.61 5.56
C TYR A 408 -11.88 9.34 4.95
N SER A 409 -11.10 8.57 4.23
CA SER A 409 -11.59 7.37 3.57
C SER A 409 -12.10 6.32 4.56
N GLU A 410 -13.28 5.75 4.29
CA GLU A 410 -13.83 4.58 5.00
C GLU A 410 -13.12 3.26 4.64
N PHE A 411 -12.31 3.26 3.61
CA PHE A 411 -11.63 2.08 3.07
C PHE A 411 -10.12 2.27 3.06
N GLY A 412 -9.38 1.18 3.26
CA GLY A 412 -7.92 1.20 3.21
C GLY A 412 -7.33 -0.20 3.12
N THR A 413 -6.02 -0.27 3.00
CA THR A 413 -5.31 -1.55 3.13
C THR A 413 -4.83 -1.76 4.56
N GLN A 414 -4.64 -3.03 4.94
CA GLN A 414 -4.11 -3.38 6.26
C GLN A 414 -2.75 -2.71 6.49
N HIS A 415 -1.89 -2.65 5.47
CA HIS A 415 -0.58 -2.00 5.54
C HIS A 415 -0.69 -0.47 5.76
N SER A 416 -1.63 0.19 5.08
CA SER A 416 -1.80 1.66 5.20
C SER A 416 -2.38 2.11 6.53
N SER A 417 -2.90 1.19 7.36
CA SER A 417 -3.49 1.51 8.66
C SER A 417 -2.47 1.61 9.80
N LYS A 418 -1.21 1.23 9.54
CA LYS A 418 -0.18 1.25 10.56
C LYS A 418 0.04 2.68 11.10
N GLY A 419 0.15 2.83 12.41
CA GLY A 419 0.25 4.13 13.08
C GLY A 419 -1.08 4.85 13.32
N LEU A 420 -2.16 4.47 12.63
CA LEU A 420 -3.48 5.10 12.75
C LEU A 420 -4.38 4.41 13.79
N ALA A 421 -5.46 5.07 14.19
CA ALA A 421 -6.47 4.55 15.10
C ALA A 421 -7.86 4.96 14.64
N TYR A 422 -8.86 4.10 14.87
CA TYR A 422 -10.25 4.33 14.44
C TYR A 422 -11.21 3.78 15.48
N ARG A 423 -12.35 4.43 15.67
CA ARG A 423 -13.39 3.96 16.60
C ARG A 423 -13.83 2.54 16.27
N ASN A 424 -14.13 2.28 15.01
CA ASN A 424 -14.61 0.99 14.53
C ASN A 424 -13.74 0.49 13.39
N ILE A 425 -13.30 -0.77 13.48
CA ILE A 425 -12.53 -1.45 12.44
C ILE A 425 -13.30 -2.63 11.90
N VAL A 426 -13.28 -2.78 10.58
CA VAL A 426 -13.68 -4.00 9.86
C VAL A 426 -12.44 -4.55 9.16
N GLY A 427 -11.88 -5.64 9.64
CA GLY A 427 -10.84 -6.38 8.94
C GLY A 427 -11.46 -7.33 7.92
N VAL A 428 -11.23 -7.11 6.63
CA VAL A 428 -11.72 -7.99 5.57
C VAL A 428 -10.71 -9.08 5.29
N VAL A 429 -11.12 -10.32 5.55
CA VAL A 429 -10.35 -11.54 5.36
C VAL A 429 -10.91 -12.28 4.15
N ASP A 430 -10.14 -12.38 3.08
CA ASP A 430 -10.50 -13.12 1.88
C ASP A 430 -9.43 -14.19 1.61
N ASN A 431 -9.82 -15.46 1.75
CA ASN A 431 -8.93 -16.61 1.54
C ASN A 431 -8.90 -17.08 0.07
N GLY A 432 -9.52 -16.32 -0.84
CA GLY A 432 -9.46 -16.59 -2.27
C GLY A 432 -8.02 -16.50 -2.77
N ASN A 433 -7.68 -17.21 -3.83
CA ASN A 433 -6.37 -17.37 -4.51
C ASN A 433 -5.38 -16.19 -4.43
N TRP A 434 -5.28 -15.57 -3.25
CA TRP A 434 -4.35 -14.47 -2.96
C TRP A 434 -2.96 -15.06 -2.85
N TYR A 435 -2.26 -14.86 -3.88
CA TYR A 435 -0.88 -15.16 -4.04
C TYR A 435 -0.08 -15.00 -2.75
N ARG A 436 0.47 -16.10 -2.23
CA ARG A 436 1.56 -16.24 -1.24
C ARG A 436 1.65 -15.23 -0.07
N GLY A 437 0.72 -14.30 0.07
CA GLY A 437 0.85 -13.18 1.02
C GLY A 437 0.20 -13.41 2.37
N ALA A 438 -0.74 -14.33 2.51
CA ALA A 438 -1.41 -14.63 3.78
C ALA A 438 -2.00 -16.04 3.80
N ASN A 439 -1.99 -16.68 4.95
CA ASN A 439 -2.64 -17.96 5.20
C ASN A 439 -3.45 -17.86 6.49
N TYR A 440 -4.77 -17.87 6.37
CA TYR A 440 -5.70 -17.76 7.49
C TYR A 440 -5.99 -19.11 8.15
N GLU A 441 -5.56 -20.23 7.56
CA GLU A 441 -5.67 -21.53 8.21
C GLU A 441 -4.86 -21.54 9.50
N ASN A 442 -5.47 -22.04 10.57
CA ASN A 442 -4.85 -22.13 11.90
C ASN A 442 -4.41 -20.79 12.55
N VAL A 443 -4.75 -19.63 11.98
CA VAL A 443 -4.36 -18.32 12.54
C VAL A 443 -4.88 -18.14 13.97
N PHE A 444 -6.07 -18.63 14.25
CA PHE A 444 -6.70 -18.53 15.57
C PHE A 444 -6.28 -19.62 16.55
N LYS A 445 -5.51 -20.63 16.13
CA LYS A 445 -5.00 -21.66 17.04
C LYS A 445 -3.84 -21.12 17.87
N GLN A 446 -3.85 -21.39 19.17
CA GLN A 446 -2.79 -20.93 20.08
C GLN A 446 -1.44 -21.65 19.84
N ASN A 447 -1.48 -22.89 19.34
CA ASN A 447 -0.28 -23.66 18.99
C ASN A 447 -0.55 -24.42 17.68
N PRO A 448 -0.27 -23.84 16.51
CA PRO A 448 -0.38 -24.56 15.26
C PRO A 448 0.64 -25.70 15.24
N LYS A 449 0.17 -26.95 15.22
CA LYS A 449 1.05 -28.12 15.10
C LYS A 449 1.33 -28.40 13.62
N GLY A 450 2.63 -28.41 13.27
CA GLY A 450 3.15 -29.17 12.14
C GLY A 450 2.84 -28.60 10.77
N GLY A 451 3.68 -27.70 10.28
CA GLY A 451 3.82 -27.33 8.89
C GLY A 451 5.30 -27.35 8.48
N SER A 452 5.59 -27.22 7.17
CA SER A 452 6.95 -26.88 6.76
C SER A 452 7.29 -25.46 7.26
N SER A 453 8.57 -25.15 7.45
CA SER A 453 9.05 -23.84 7.94
C SER A 453 8.43 -22.66 7.18
N ASP A 454 8.15 -22.82 5.89
CA ASP A 454 7.53 -21.78 5.05
C ASP A 454 6.06 -21.53 5.41
N ILE A 455 5.32 -22.58 5.81
CA ILE A 455 3.91 -22.46 6.23
C ILE A 455 3.81 -21.80 7.59
N GLU A 456 4.68 -22.14 8.53
CA GLU A 456 4.73 -21.52 9.85
C GLU A 456 5.05 -20.03 9.77
N GLY A 457 6.02 -19.65 8.95
CA GLY A 457 6.37 -18.25 8.69
C GLY A 457 5.21 -17.46 8.10
N LEU A 458 4.45 -18.05 7.16
CA LEU A 458 3.30 -17.43 6.55
C LEU A 458 2.12 -17.27 7.51
N GLN A 459 1.89 -18.24 8.39
CA GLN A 459 0.86 -18.16 9.44
C GLN A 459 1.19 -17.09 10.46
N GLU A 460 2.45 -17.00 10.89
CA GLU A 460 2.88 -15.96 11.82
C GLU A 460 2.77 -14.58 11.20
N TYR A 461 3.15 -14.40 9.95
CA TYR A 461 2.93 -13.17 9.20
C TYR A 461 1.45 -12.79 9.16
N THR A 462 0.56 -13.76 8.83
CA THR A 462 -0.88 -13.51 8.77
C THR A 462 -1.44 -13.14 10.14
N ARG A 463 -0.95 -13.77 11.21
CA ARG A 463 -1.32 -13.45 12.59
C ARG A 463 -0.91 -12.02 12.97
N ARG A 464 0.30 -11.61 12.60
CA ARG A 464 0.79 -10.24 12.80
C ARG A 464 -0.05 -9.24 12.01
N MET A 465 -0.40 -9.54 10.76
CA MET A 465 -1.29 -8.70 9.96
C MET A 465 -2.67 -8.53 10.63
N MET A 466 -3.27 -9.61 11.15
CA MET A 466 -4.52 -9.52 11.89
C MET A 466 -4.37 -8.72 13.19
N TYR A 467 -3.26 -8.89 13.91
CA TYR A 467 -2.95 -8.10 15.09
C TYR A 467 -2.82 -6.60 14.75
N VAL A 468 -2.13 -6.26 13.66
CA VAL A 468 -2.05 -4.88 13.18
C VAL A 468 -3.44 -4.31 12.95
N VAL A 469 -4.32 -5.03 12.24
CA VAL A 469 -5.70 -4.61 11.99
C VAL A 469 -6.47 -4.40 13.28
N GLY A 470 -6.48 -5.40 14.16
CA GLY A 470 -7.26 -5.35 15.40
C GLY A 470 -6.77 -4.30 16.39
N SER A 471 -5.44 -4.07 16.44
CA SER A 471 -4.84 -3.05 17.30
C SER A 471 -5.11 -1.60 16.84
N ARG A 472 -5.73 -1.40 15.66
CA ARG A 472 -6.19 -0.08 15.20
C ARG A 472 -7.53 0.31 15.79
N ALA A 473 -8.31 -0.64 16.30
CA ALA A 473 -9.63 -0.40 16.85
C ALA A 473 -9.56 0.20 18.26
N GLU A 474 -10.37 1.23 18.50
CA GLU A 474 -10.54 1.85 19.82
C GLU A 474 -11.73 1.25 20.58
N CYS A 475 -12.90 1.15 19.94
CA CYS A 475 -14.17 0.77 20.56
C CYS A 475 -14.71 -0.57 20.08
N ASN A 476 -14.79 -0.79 18.76
CA ASN A 476 -15.34 -1.99 18.18
C ASN A 476 -14.42 -2.60 17.12
N LEU A 477 -14.34 -3.93 17.12
CA LEU A 477 -13.57 -4.71 16.17
C LEU A 477 -14.43 -5.77 15.52
N TYR A 478 -14.47 -5.75 14.21
CA TYR A 478 -15.19 -6.71 13.40
C TYR A 478 -14.25 -7.33 12.39
N PHE A 479 -14.38 -8.65 12.17
CA PHE A 479 -13.77 -9.32 11.03
C PHE A 479 -14.87 -9.84 10.12
N PHE A 480 -14.71 -9.65 8.83
CA PHE A 480 -15.54 -10.25 7.81
C PHE A 480 -14.72 -11.25 7.01
N PHE A 481 -15.13 -12.51 7.04
CA PHE A 481 -14.50 -13.59 6.32
C PHE A 481 -15.33 -14.03 5.12
N TYR A 482 -14.75 -13.92 3.94
CA TYR A 482 -15.33 -14.49 2.73
C TYR A 482 -15.01 -15.98 2.67
N ASN A 483 -16.06 -16.79 2.73
CA ASN A 483 -16.01 -18.25 2.76
C ASN A 483 -16.15 -18.83 1.35
N GLU A 484 -15.06 -19.13 0.66
CA GLU A 484 -15.07 -19.74 -0.66
C GLU A 484 -15.09 -21.28 -0.55
N GLY A 485 -16.25 -21.86 -0.27
CA GLY A 485 -16.49 -23.32 -0.29
C GLY A 485 -15.93 -24.11 0.89
N ASP A 486 -15.86 -25.43 0.77
CA ASP A 486 -15.61 -26.42 1.85
C ASP A 486 -14.25 -26.26 2.57
N LYS A 487 -13.28 -25.57 1.98
CA LYS A 487 -11.94 -25.38 2.58
C LYS A 487 -11.94 -24.48 3.82
N SER A 488 -13.01 -23.78 4.07
CA SER A 488 -13.11 -22.74 5.12
C SER A 488 -13.70 -23.23 6.42
N GLN A 489 -14.21 -24.45 6.50
CA GLN A 489 -14.85 -24.98 7.72
C GLN A 489 -13.91 -24.97 8.92
N GLY A 490 -12.60 -25.26 8.71
CA GLY A 490 -11.60 -25.22 9.76
C GLY A 490 -11.40 -23.82 10.35
N ILE A 491 -11.42 -22.79 9.51
CA ILE A 491 -11.28 -21.39 9.95
C ILE A 491 -12.46 -20.96 10.80
N ILE A 492 -13.68 -21.35 10.43
CA ILE A 492 -14.89 -21.03 11.19
C ILE A 492 -14.90 -21.73 12.56
N GLN A 493 -14.46 -23.01 12.62
CA GLN A 493 -14.32 -23.73 13.88
C GLN A 493 -13.28 -23.09 14.81
N ASP A 494 -12.14 -22.70 14.26
CA ASP A 494 -11.09 -21.99 15.01
C ASP A 494 -11.57 -20.61 15.46
N ALA A 495 -12.33 -19.88 14.63
CA ALA A 495 -12.96 -18.62 14.99
C ALA A 495 -13.98 -18.78 16.13
N ASN A 496 -14.81 -19.83 16.11
CA ASN A 496 -15.73 -20.14 17.20
C ASN A 496 -14.99 -20.36 18.54
N SER A 497 -13.88 -21.08 18.49
CA SER A 497 -13.03 -21.30 19.67
C SER A 497 -12.34 -20.03 20.16
N PHE A 498 -11.96 -19.14 19.25
CA PHE A 498 -11.21 -17.92 19.55
C PHE A 498 -12.12 -16.78 20.03
N PHE A 499 -13.20 -16.49 19.30
CA PHE A 499 -14.11 -15.37 19.57
C PHE A 499 -15.27 -15.76 20.48
N GLY A 500 -15.60 -17.05 20.59
CA GLY A 500 -16.80 -17.60 21.20
C GLY A 500 -17.96 -17.69 20.17
N GLU A 501 -18.73 -18.79 20.22
CA GLU A 501 -19.78 -19.09 19.24
C GLU A 501 -20.80 -17.95 19.06
N GLN A 502 -21.15 -17.25 20.16
CA GLN A 502 -22.08 -16.14 20.15
C GLN A 502 -21.56 -14.88 19.40
N ASN A 503 -20.26 -14.81 19.14
CA ASN A 503 -19.62 -13.70 18.43
C ASN A 503 -19.24 -14.07 16.98
N VAL A 504 -19.53 -15.31 16.53
CA VAL A 504 -19.28 -15.77 15.16
C VAL A 504 -20.62 -15.90 14.43
N ILE A 505 -20.82 -15.08 13.42
CA ILE A 505 -22.15 -14.86 12.82
C ILE A 505 -22.09 -15.22 11.33
N ASN A 506 -22.97 -16.11 10.91
CA ASN A 506 -23.23 -16.42 9.50
C ASN A 506 -24.21 -15.41 8.91
N LEU A 507 -23.78 -14.68 7.88
CA LEU A 507 -24.62 -13.67 7.20
C LEU A 507 -25.46 -14.24 6.05
N ASP A 508 -25.26 -15.52 5.69
CA ASP A 508 -26.05 -16.19 4.65
C ASP A 508 -27.38 -16.73 5.20
N ILE A 509 -27.50 -16.84 6.52
CA ILE A 509 -28.72 -17.25 7.19
C ILE A 509 -29.49 -15.97 7.56
N GLU A 510 -30.68 -15.77 6.99
CA GLU A 510 -31.57 -14.69 7.42
C GLU A 510 -31.94 -14.88 8.90
N GLN A 511 -31.60 -13.87 9.71
CA GLN A 511 -32.03 -13.82 11.11
C GLN A 511 -33.43 -13.31 11.24
#